data_683ba085ce599abd4faf22e92f12925f
#
_entry.id   683ba085ce599abd4faf22e92f12925f
#
_cell.length_a   1.000
_cell.length_b   1.000
_cell.length_c   1.000
_cell.angle_alpha   90.00
_cell.angle_beta   90.00
_cell.angle_gamma   90.00
#
_symmetry.space_group_name_H-M   'P 1'
#
loop_
_entity.id
_entity.type
_entity.pdbx_description
1 polymer ?
#
loop_
_entity_poly.entity_id
_entity_poly.type
_entity_poly.pdbx_seq_one_letter_code
_entity_poly.pdbx_strand_id
1 'polypeptide(L)'
;ERIGVVARRVAVVTYHAWRDMKHSDGVKVTMVERAIDLGVRKPSADEVAAAKQMLAKAADPKRLKMDEIYAQETVRIDDYPDTVNVKLQALRVGELGIVAIPCEVFAEIGLEIKSRSPLKSTFVIALANGYNGYLPSPAQHELGGYETWRSGWSYLETEASTKIIETTLEMLGVLAKGTRSGGN
;
A
#
# COMPACT_ATOMS: atom_id res chain seq x y z
N GLU A 1 -12.44 -16.92 -20.79
CA GLU A 1 -11.66 -16.61 -22.00
C GLU A 1 -10.59 -15.53 -21.72
N ARG A 2 -10.92 -14.36 -21.13
CA ARG A 2 -9.96 -13.28 -20.81
C ARG A 2 -8.83 -13.73 -19.87
N ILE A 3 -9.13 -14.51 -18.83
CA ILE A 3 -8.12 -15.03 -17.88
C ILE A 3 -7.06 -15.84 -18.61
N GLY A 4 -7.44 -16.72 -19.53
CA GLY A 4 -6.49 -17.53 -20.31
C GLY A 4 -5.59 -16.70 -21.22
N VAL A 5 -6.10 -15.59 -21.77
CA VAL A 5 -5.30 -14.66 -22.60
C VAL A 5 -4.27 -13.93 -21.75
N VAL A 6 -4.67 -13.42 -20.60
CA VAL A 6 -3.75 -12.72 -19.67
C VAL A 6 -2.69 -13.69 -19.14
N ALA A 7 -3.10 -14.86 -18.66
CA ALA A 7 -2.17 -15.88 -18.17
C ALA A 7 -1.11 -16.27 -19.21
N ARG A 8 -1.52 -16.48 -20.46
CA ARG A 8 -0.61 -16.80 -21.56
C ARG A 8 0.37 -15.67 -21.85
N ARG A 9 -0.10 -14.41 -21.86
CA ARG A 9 0.78 -13.24 -22.07
C ARG A 9 1.84 -13.14 -20.97
N VAL A 10 1.43 -13.28 -19.72
CA VAL A 10 2.37 -13.26 -18.58
C VAL A 10 3.37 -14.42 -18.71
N ALA A 11 2.92 -15.65 -18.97
CA ALA A 11 3.79 -16.82 -19.13
C ALA A 11 4.82 -16.65 -20.25
N VAL A 12 4.40 -16.12 -21.41
CA VAL A 12 5.30 -15.89 -22.55
C VAL A 12 6.38 -14.85 -22.20
N VAL A 13 5.98 -13.71 -21.61
CA VAL A 13 6.94 -12.67 -21.22
C VAL A 13 7.91 -13.18 -20.16
N THR A 14 7.42 -13.93 -19.17
CA THR A 14 8.26 -14.53 -18.13
C THR A 14 9.24 -15.55 -18.72
N TYR A 15 8.79 -16.39 -19.65
CA TYR A 15 9.65 -17.37 -20.32
C TYR A 15 10.78 -16.69 -21.11
N HIS A 16 10.48 -15.64 -21.88
CA HIS A 16 11.51 -14.89 -22.60
C HIS A 16 12.49 -14.21 -21.65
N ALA A 17 11.99 -13.56 -20.59
CA ALA A 17 12.84 -12.94 -19.59
C ALA A 17 13.77 -13.96 -18.91
N TRP A 18 13.25 -15.14 -18.55
CA TRP A 18 14.04 -16.21 -17.97
C TRP A 18 15.10 -16.76 -18.94
N ARG A 19 14.73 -17.01 -20.21
CA ARG A 19 15.64 -17.53 -21.23
C ARG A 19 16.80 -16.57 -21.53
N ASP A 20 16.50 -15.27 -21.56
CA ASP A 20 17.46 -14.22 -21.93
C ASP A 20 18.20 -13.65 -20.71
N MET A 21 17.94 -14.19 -19.51
CA MET A 21 18.55 -13.77 -18.24
C MET A 21 20.04 -14.05 -18.24
N LYS A 22 20.82 -13.02 -17.84
CA LYS A 22 22.26 -13.15 -17.61
C LYS A 22 22.55 -13.06 -16.13
N HIS A 23 23.31 -13.98 -15.60
CA HIS A 23 23.79 -13.91 -14.24
C HIS A 23 24.91 -12.88 -14.12
N SER A 24 24.96 -12.21 -12.98
CA SER A 24 26.00 -11.24 -12.66
C SER A 24 26.48 -11.49 -11.23
N ASP A 25 27.77 -11.62 -11.05
CA ASP A 25 28.38 -11.78 -9.73
C ASP A 25 28.64 -10.41 -9.07
N GLY A 26 28.74 -10.40 -7.74
CA GLY A 26 29.14 -9.23 -6.97
C GLY A 26 28.11 -8.10 -6.96
N VAL A 27 26.83 -8.40 -7.17
CA VAL A 27 25.76 -7.40 -7.11
C VAL A 27 25.60 -6.89 -5.69
N LYS A 28 25.78 -5.58 -5.50
CA LYS A 28 25.60 -4.94 -4.20
C LYS A 28 24.12 -4.88 -3.82
N VAL A 29 23.82 -5.31 -2.59
CA VAL A 29 22.47 -5.22 -1.99
C VAL A 29 22.54 -4.23 -0.84
N THR A 30 21.64 -3.25 -0.82
CA THR A 30 21.49 -2.27 0.24
C THR A 30 20.01 -2.06 0.57
N MET A 31 19.70 -1.67 1.80
CA MET A 31 18.33 -1.42 2.27
C MET A 31 18.28 -0.18 3.15
N VAL A 32 17.14 0.50 3.09
CA VAL A 32 16.74 1.57 4.01
C VAL A 32 15.34 1.24 4.51
N GLU A 33 15.12 1.41 5.80
CA GLU A 33 13.82 1.30 6.46
C GLU A 33 13.45 2.65 7.07
N ARG A 34 12.18 3.03 6.97
CA ARG A 34 11.59 4.17 7.68
C ARG A 34 10.22 3.80 8.21
N ALA A 35 9.94 4.28 9.40
CA ALA A 35 8.59 4.29 9.96
C ALA A 35 8.03 5.71 9.87
N ILE A 36 6.77 5.82 9.46
CA ILE A 36 6.04 7.10 9.39
C ILE A 36 4.72 6.97 10.12
N ASP A 37 4.30 8.06 10.77
CA ASP A 37 3.00 8.12 11.42
C ASP A 37 1.96 8.61 10.43
N LEU A 38 0.91 7.82 10.24
CA LEU A 38 -0.23 8.13 9.39
C LEU A 38 -1.48 8.27 10.24
N GLY A 39 -2.29 9.26 9.93
CA GLY A 39 -3.56 9.51 10.60
C GLY A 39 -4.58 8.39 10.36
N VAL A 40 -5.46 8.21 11.33
CA VAL A 40 -6.63 7.33 11.23
C VAL A 40 -7.86 8.17 10.99
N ARG A 41 -8.68 7.81 10.01
CA ARG A 41 -9.98 8.46 9.74
C ARG A 41 -11.00 8.12 10.83
N LYS A 42 -10.93 8.84 11.95
CA LYS A 42 -11.83 8.62 13.10
C LYS A 42 -13.27 8.99 12.76
N PRO A 43 -14.25 8.24 13.25
CA PRO A 43 -15.65 8.67 13.20
C PRO A 43 -15.92 9.82 14.16
N SER A 44 -16.95 10.61 13.87
CA SER A 44 -17.51 11.56 14.83
C SER A 44 -18.33 10.84 15.92
N ALA A 45 -18.55 11.50 17.04
CA ALA A 45 -19.39 10.96 18.11
C ALA A 45 -20.81 10.63 17.64
N ASP A 46 -21.37 11.46 16.74
CA ASP A 46 -22.71 11.26 16.17
C ASP A 46 -22.75 10.02 15.26
N GLU A 47 -21.71 9.79 14.45
CA GLU A 47 -21.59 8.58 13.62
C GLU A 47 -21.51 7.32 14.49
N VAL A 48 -20.74 7.36 15.58
CA VAL A 48 -20.63 6.25 16.53
C VAL A 48 -21.97 5.98 17.22
N ALA A 49 -22.67 7.04 17.65
CA ALA A 49 -23.99 6.90 18.28
C ALA A 49 -25.02 6.28 17.31
N ALA A 50 -25.05 6.77 16.06
CA ALA A 50 -25.92 6.22 15.01
C ALA A 50 -25.60 4.74 14.69
N ALA A 51 -24.31 4.40 14.61
CA ALA A 51 -23.84 3.04 14.38
C ALA A 51 -24.28 2.09 15.51
N LYS A 52 -24.12 2.50 16.78
CA LYS A 52 -24.58 1.73 17.94
C LYS A 52 -26.10 1.51 17.93
N GLN A 53 -26.88 2.53 17.54
CA GLN A 53 -28.33 2.40 17.41
C GLN A 53 -28.73 1.43 16.29
N MET A 54 -28.02 1.44 15.16
CA MET A 54 -28.25 0.52 14.05
C MET A 54 -27.99 -0.91 14.50
N LEU A 55 -26.87 -1.17 15.14
CA LEU A 55 -26.49 -2.51 15.64
C LEU A 55 -27.47 -3.04 16.69
N ALA A 56 -28.01 -2.17 17.56
CA ALA A 56 -29.02 -2.55 18.55
C ALA A 56 -30.34 -3.00 17.92
N LYS A 57 -30.62 -2.62 16.67
CA LYS A 57 -31.80 -3.00 15.88
C LYS A 57 -31.55 -4.15 14.93
N ALA A 58 -30.31 -4.67 14.83
CA ALA A 58 -29.97 -5.76 13.94
C ALA A 58 -30.77 -7.02 14.27
N ALA A 59 -31.40 -7.62 13.26
CA ALA A 59 -32.26 -8.77 13.43
C ALA A 59 -31.50 -10.04 13.86
N ASP A 60 -30.24 -10.19 13.38
CA ASP A 60 -29.35 -11.28 13.75
C ASP A 60 -27.91 -10.76 13.90
N PRO A 61 -27.41 -10.59 15.13
CA PRO A 61 -26.04 -10.10 15.37
C PRO A 61 -24.92 -10.99 14.82
N LYS A 62 -25.24 -12.24 14.44
CA LYS A 62 -24.27 -13.17 13.82
C LYS A 62 -24.28 -13.12 12.30
N ARG A 63 -25.27 -12.46 11.70
CA ARG A 63 -25.44 -12.37 10.24
C ARG A 63 -25.81 -10.94 9.84
N LEU A 64 -24.85 -10.04 10.08
CA LEU A 64 -25.03 -8.61 9.79
C LEU A 64 -25.18 -8.38 8.27
N LYS A 65 -26.04 -7.44 7.92
CA LYS A 65 -26.13 -6.87 6.56
C LYS A 65 -24.95 -5.95 6.29
N MET A 66 -24.79 -5.53 5.05
CA MET A 66 -23.65 -4.68 4.65
C MET A 66 -23.58 -3.37 5.44
N ASP A 67 -24.68 -2.68 5.62
CA ASP A 67 -24.81 -1.45 6.40
C ASP A 67 -24.49 -1.68 7.88
N GLU A 68 -24.94 -2.79 8.45
CA GLU A 68 -24.67 -3.20 9.83
C GLU A 68 -23.17 -3.56 10.02
N ILE A 69 -22.53 -4.17 9.01
CA ILE A 69 -21.07 -4.44 9.03
C ILE A 69 -20.31 -3.11 9.10
N TYR A 70 -20.64 -2.12 8.25
CA TYR A 70 -19.96 -0.82 8.31
C TYR A 70 -20.29 -0.04 9.60
N ALA A 71 -21.48 -0.23 10.17
CA ALA A 71 -21.77 0.31 11.51
C ALA A 71 -20.88 -0.33 12.59
N GLN A 72 -20.66 -1.65 12.53
CA GLN A 72 -19.74 -2.35 13.43
C GLN A 72 -18.29 -1.84 13.25
N GLU A 73 -17.84 -1.65 12.02
CA GLU A 73 -16.51 -1.09 11.73
C GLU A 73 -16.38 0.35 12.21
N THR A 74 -17.43 1.16 12.11
CA THR A 74 -17.46 2.53 12.66
C THR A 74 -17.23 2.52 14.18
N VAL A 75 -17.93 1.67 14.92
CA VAL A 75 -17.73 1.52 16.37
C VAL A 75 -16.33 1.02 16.69
N ARG A 76 -15.79 0.07 15.89
CA ARG A 76 -14.45 -0.49 16.10
C ARG A 76 -13.34 0.54 15.87
N ILE A 77 -13.46 1.40 14.84
CA ILE A 77 -12.44 2.41 14.52
C ILE A 77 -12.42 3.54 15.56
N ASP A 78 -13.52 3.77 16.28
CA ASP A 78 -13.55 4.71 17.40
C ASP A 78 -12.51 4.36 18.47
N ASP A 79 -12.23 3.08 18.67
CA ASP A 79 -11.21 2.58 19.61
C ASP A 79 -9.77 2.59 19.04
N TYR A 80 -9.57 2.90 17.75
CA TYR A 80 -8.23 2.96 17.16
C TYR A 80 -7.46 4.19 17.69
N PRO A 81 -6.11 4.16 17.68
CA PRO A 81 -5.32 5.37 17.96
C PRO A 81 -5.56 6.42 16.87
N ASP A 82 -5.25 7.69 17.18
CA ASP A 82 -5.36 8.77 16.17
C ASP A 82 -4.37 8.65 15.04
N THR A 83 -3.24 7.99 15.28
CA THR A 83 -2.20 7.69 14.30
C THR A 83 -1.73 6.25 14.42
N VAL A 84 -1.26 5.69 13.31
CA VAL A 84 -0.60 4.38 13.25
C VAL A 84 0.79 4.53 12.66
N ASN A 85 1.75 3.78 13.21
CA ASN A 85 3.12 3.76 12.70
C ASN A 85 3.26 2.74 11.58
N VAL A 86 3.56 3.20 10.38
CA VAL A 86 3.66 2.38 9.16
C VAL A 86 5.12 2.25 8.74
N LYS A 87 5.61 1.02 8.70
CA LYS A 87 6.99 0.69 8.34
C LYS A 87 7.13 0.50 6.84
N LEU A 88 7.97 1.30 6.21
CA LEU A 88 8.30 1.25 4.80
C LEU A 88 9.72 0.74 4.61
N GLN A 89 9.96 -0.07 3.58
CA GLN A 89 11.29 -0.53 3.24
C GLN A 89 11.58 -0.27 1.77
N ALA A 90 12.80 0.16 1.48
CA ALA A 90 13.34 0.26 0.13
C ALA A 90 14.64 -0.52 0.05
N LEU A 91 14.73 -1.39 -0.96
CA LEU A 91 15.92 -2.19 -1.22
C LEU A 91 16.49 -1.79 -2.58
N ARG A 92 17.80 -1.91 -2.71
CA ARG A 92 18.50 -1.81 -3.99
C ARG A 92 19.32 -3.06 -4.22
N VAL A 93 19.14 -3.67 -5.39
CA VAL A 93 19.92 -4.81 -5.89
C VAL A 93 20.53 -4.42 -7.22
N GLY A 94 21.80 -4.01 -7.22
CA GLY A 94 22.43 -3.40 -8.40
C GLY A 94 21.72 -2.11 -8.84
N GLU A 95 21.10 -2.14 -10.02
CA GLU A 95 20.30 -1.02 -10.56
C GLU A 95 18.80 -1.15 -10.30
N LEU A 96 18.37 -2.22 -9.62
CA LEU A 96 16.97 -2.50 -9.33
C LEU A 96 16.58 -1.91 -7.96
N GLY A 97 15.52 -1.09 -7.94
CA GLY A 97 14.82 -0.62 -6.73
C GLY A 97 13.63 -1.52 -6.42
N ILE A 98 13.46 -1.85 -5.16
CA ILE A 98 12.30 -2.58 -4.63
C ILE A 98 11.74 -1.79 -3.47
N VAL A 99 10.43 -1.48 -3.51
CA VAL A 99 9.73 -0.80 -2.42
C VAL A 99 8.73 -1.76 -1.81
N ALA A 100 8.75 -1.90 -0.49
CA ALA A 100 7.82 -2.72 0.28
C ALA A 100 6.88 -1.83 1.10
N ILE A 101 5.58 -1.95 0.86
CA ILE A 101 4.52 -1.16 1.48
C ILE A 101 3.51 -2.11 2.14
N PRO A 102 3.22 -1.98 3.46
CA PRO A 102 2.33 -2.87 4.18
C PRO A 102 0.85 -2.49 4.02
N CYS A 103 0.43 -2.25 2.78
CA CYS A 103 -0.93 -1.88 2.41
C CYS A 103 -1.35 -2.57 1.11
N GLU A 104 -2.65 -2.63 0.84
CA GLU A 104 -3.19 -2.97 -0.47
C GLU A 104 -3.05 -1.76 -1.40
N VAL A 105 -1.92 -1.69 -2.09
CA VAL A 105 -1.49 -0.52 -2.88
C VAL A 105 -2.22 -0.45 -4.20
N PHE A 106 -2.84 0.67 -4.50
CA PHE A 106 -3.46 0.93 -5.81
C PHE A 106 -2.40 1.03 -6.92
N ALA A 107 -2.76 0.59 -8.13
CA ALA A 107 -1.82 0.49 -9.25
C ALA A 107 -1.17 1.83 -9.62
N GLU A 108 -1.92 2.93 -9.59
CA GLU A 108 -1.42 4.27 -9.90
C GLU A 108 -0.30 4.72 -8.96
N ILE A 109 -0.36 4.34 -7.66
CA ILE A 109 0.69 4.63 -6.69
C ILE A 109 1.99 3.93 -7.08
N GLY A 110 1.90 2.64 -7.43
CA GLY A 110 3.04 1.88 -7.91
C GLY A 110 3.63 2.44 -9.21
N LEU A 111 2.78 2.91 -10.13
CA LEU A 111 3.20 3.54 -11.38
C LEU A 111 3.87 4.89 -11.12
N GLU A 112 3.36 5.70 -10.21
CA GLU A 112 3.95 6.97 -9.83
C GLU A 112 5.34 6.79 -9.21
N ILE A 113 5.48 5.87 -8.24
CA ILE A 113 6.78 5.54 -7.65
C ILE A 113 7.78 5.10 -8.73
N LYS A 114 7.36 4.25 -9.67
CA LYS A 114 8.22 3.81 -10.79
C LYS A 114 8.65 4.97 -11.67
N SER A 115 7.73 5.86 -12.03
CA SER A 115 8.01 6.97 -12.95
C SER A 115 8.95 8.02 -12.36
N ARG A 116 8.90 8.21 -11.02
CA ARG A 116 9.70 9.19 -10.28
C ARG A 116 10.95 8.61 -9.64
N SER A 117 11.14 7.29 -9.69
CA SER A 117 12.28 6.62 -9.08
C SER A 117 13.61 7.09 -9.69
N PRO A 118 14.64 7.36 -8.89
CA PRO A 118 15.99 7.65 -9.38
C PRO A 118 16.75 6.40 -9.86
N LEU A 119 16.20 5.20 -9.66
CA LEU A 119 16.81 3.94 -10.10
C LEU A 119 16.22 3.52 -11.46
N LYS A 120 17.03 2.89 -12.29
CA LYS A 120 16.68 2.52 -13.67
C LYS A 120 15.44 1.65 -13.76
N SER A 121 15.28 0.73 -12.81
CA SER A 121 14.12 -0.15 -12.71
C SER A 121 13.64 -0.16 -11.27
N THR A 122 12.33 -0.05 -11.07
CA THR A 122 11.74 -0.09 -9.72
C THR A 122 10.41 -0.83 -9.77
N PHE A 123 10.13 -1.62 -8.75
CA PHE A 123 8.80 -2.18 -8.53
C PHE A 123 8.39 -2.09 -7.06
N VAL A 124 7.08 -2.17 -6.85
CA VAL A 124 6.46 -2.10 -5.52
C VAL A 124 5.89 -3.45 -5.15
N ILE A 125 6.11 -3.87 -3.91
CA ILE A 125 5.50 -5.05 -3.29
C ILE A 125 4.44 -4.54 -2.31
N ALA A 126 3.18 -4.81 -2.60
CA ALA A 126 2.06 -4.56 -1.72
C ALA A 126 1.98 -5.62 -0.62
N LEU A 127 1.31 -5.31 0.49
CA LEU A 127 1.11 -6.20 1.65
C LEU A 127 2.43 -6.75 2.23
N ALA A 128 3.50 -6.01 2.07
CA ALA A 128 4.82 -6.44 2.50
C ALA A 128 5.10 -6.03 3.95
N ASN A 129 5.44 -7.02 4.79
CA ASN A 129 5.88 -6.84 6.18
C ASN A 129 4.82 -6.25 7.13
N GLY A 130 3.55 -6.35 6.79
CA GLY A 130 2.44 -5.88 7.62
C GLY A 130 1.16 -5.68 6.83
N TYR A 131 0.12 -5.20 7.51
CA TYR A 131 -1.18 -4.94 6.93
C TYR A 131 -1.79 -3.68 7.53
N ASN A 132 -2.06 -2.68 6.69
CA ASN A 132 -2.77 -1.45 7.08
C ASN A 132 -3.98 -1.17 6.16
N GLY A 133 -4.53 -2.22 5.54
CA GLY A 133 -5.70 -2.12 4.68
C GLY A 133 -5.41 -1.49 3.31
N TYR A 134 -6.47 -1.03 2.66
CA TYR A 134 -6.40 -0.37 1.37
C TYR A 134 -5.62 0.95 1.45
N LEU A 135 -4.91 1.25 0.37
CA LEU A 135 -4.21 2.51 0.18
C LEU A 135 -4.70 3.16 -1.12
N PRO A 136 -5.89 3.76 -1.13
CA PRO A 136 -6.36 4.54 -2.27
C PRO A 136 -5.62 5.88 -2.34
N SER A 137 -5.53 6.46 -3.56
CA SER A 137 -5.06 7.82 -3.74
C SER A 137 -6.14 8.83 -3.31
N PRO A 138 -5.81 10.12 -3.06
CA PRO A 138 -6.81 11.16 -2.81
C PRO A 138 -7.89 11.22 -3.89
N ALA A 139 -7.52 11.08 -5.16
CA ALA A 139 -8.47 11.04 -6.28
C ALA A 139 -9.43 9.84 -6.19
N GLN A 140 -8.97 8.69 -5.73
CA GLN A 140 -9.83 7.52 -5.51
C GLN A 140 -10.79 7.74 -4.33
N HIS A 141 -10.36 8.46 -3.30
CA HIS A 141 -11.26 8.86 -2.21
C HIS A 141 -12.40 9.76 -2.70
N GLU A 142 -12.15 10.66 -3.64
CA GLU A 142 -13.19 11.50 -4.27
C GLU A 142 -14.15 10.69 -5.14
N LEU A 143 -13.65 9.69 -5.87
CA LEU A 143 -14.48 8.81 -6.70
C LEU A 143 -15.33 7.84 -5.87
N GLY A 144 -14.89 7.51 -4.66
CA GLY A 144 -15.55 6.53 -3.81
C GLY A 144 -15.23 5.09 -4.20
N GLY A 145 -16.06 4.16 -3.71
CA GLY A 145 -15.85 2.72 -3.83
C GLY A 145 -15.56 2.10 -2.46
N TYR A 146 -15.76 0.79 -2.34
CA TYR A 146 -15.68 0.10 -1.05
C TYR A 146 -14.28 0.16 -0.42
N GLU A 147 -13.24 0.32 -1.22
CA GLU A 147 -11.86 0.47 -0.78
C GLU A 147 -11.61 1.80 -0.05
N THR A 148 -12.50 2.78 -0.25
CA THR A 148 -12.43 4.09 0.40
C THR A 148 -13.37 4.22 1.60
N TRP A 149 -14.33 3.28 1.75
CA TRP A 149 -15.28 3.32 2.86
C TRP A 149 -14.57 2.99 4.17
N ARG A 150 -14.74 3.86 5.17
CA ARG A 150 -14.07 3.73 6.47
C ARG A 150 -14.41 2.40 7.15
N SER A 151 -13.38 1.58 7.37
CA SER A 151 -13.46 0.25 7.97
C SER A 151 -12.08 -0.19 8.47
N GLY A 152 -11.98 -1.28 9.22
CA GLY A 152 -10.71 -1.84 9.67
C GLY A 152 -9.76 -2.25 8.54
N TRP A 153 -10.26 -2.35 7.32
CA TRP A 153 -9.47 -2.58 6.09
C TRP A 153 -9.35 -1.34 5.20
N SER A 154 -9.80 -0.16 5.64
CA SER A 154 -9.61 1.14 4.98
C SER A 154 -9.78 2.27 6.00
N TYR A 155 -8.76 2.53 6.79
CA TYR A 155 -8.81 3.46 7.92
C TYR A 155 -7.79 4.59 7.86
N LEU A 156 -6.78 4.47 7.00
CA LEU A 156 -5.73 5.49 6.89
C LEU A 156 -6.30 6.82 6.37
N GLU A 157 -5.65 7.91 6.75
CA GLU A 157 -5.98 9.25 6.27
C GLU A 157 -5.94 9.35 4.75
N THR A 158 -6.70 10.29 4.17
CA THR A 158 -6.82 10.46 2.71
C THR A 158 -5.47 10.70 2.03
N GLU A 159 -4.56 11.43 2.69
CA GLU A 159 -3.23 11.76 2.18
C GLU A 159 -2.18 10.67 2.46
N ALA A 160 -2.56 9.53 3.01
CA ALA A 160 -1.62 8.45 3.35
C ALA A 160 -0.78 7.99 2.15
N SER A 161 -1.40 7.84 0.98
CA SER A 161 -0.69 7.43 -0.24
C SER A 161 0.35 8.46 -0.68
N THR A 162 0.02 9.76 -0.63
CA THR A 162 0.95 10.86 -0.95
C THR A 162 2.17 10.81 -0.02
N LYS A 163 1.95 10.69 1.30
CA LYS A 163 3.04 10.60 2.28
C LYS A 163 3.92 9.37 2.07
N ILE A 164 3.34 8.22 1.75
CA ILE A 164 4.07 6.98 1.45
C ILE A 164 4.88 7.12 0.17
N ILE A 165 4.33 7.71 -0.91
CA ILE A 165 5.03 7.95 -2.17
C ILE A 165 6.28 8.81 -1.92
N GLU A 166 6.11 9.97 -1.28
CA GLU A 166 7.23 10.89 -1.05
C GLU A 166 8.31 10.24 -0.18
N THR A 167 7.91 9.57 0.91
CA THR A 167 8.87 8.87 1.78
C THR A 167 9.64 7.77 1.03
N THR A 168 8.96 6.97 0.21
CA THR A 168 9.63 5.90 -0.55
C THR A 168 10.56 6.44 -1.62
N LEU A 169 10.21 7.55 -2.27
CA LEU A 169 11.09 8.23 -3.24
C LEU A 169 12.34 8.82 -2.57
N GLU A 170 12.21 9.40 -1.38
CA GLU A 170 13.37 9.83 -0.60
C GLU A 170 14.29 8.65 -0.24
N MET A 171 13.71 7.51 0.20
CA MET A 171 14.46 6.30 0.53
C MET A 171 15.21 5.76 -0.69
N LEU A 172 14.55 5.71 -1.86
CA LEU A 172 15.19 5.34 -3.13
C LEU A 172 16.30 6.33 -3.52
N GLY A 173 16.09 7.62 -3.25
CA GLY A 173 17.11 8.66 -3.45
C GLY A 173 18.36 8.45 -2.60
N VAL A 174 18.21 8.04 -1.34
CA VAL A 174 19.34 7.67 -0.46
C VAL A 174 20.10 6.47 -1.02
N LEU A 175 19.38 5.43 -1.45
CA LEU A 175 19.99 4.22 -2.03
C LEU A 175 20.70 4.51 -3.36
N ALA A 176 20.17 5.42 -4.17
CA ALA A 176 20.81 5.83 -5.44
C ALA A 176 22.13 6.56 -5.23
N LYS A 177 22.22 7.41 -4.20
CA LYS A 177 23.43 8.19 -3.88
C LYS A 177 24.56 7.34 -3.27
N GLY A 178 24.22 6.31 -2.50
CA GLY A 178 25.20 5.45 -1.81
C GLY A 178 26.14 4.64 -2.71
N THR A 179 26.02 4.75 -4.03
CA THR A 179 26.91 4.09 -5.02
C THR A 179 27.90 5.05 -5.68
N ARG A 180 27.83 6.36 -5.43
CA ARG A 180 28.77 7.33 -6.02
C ARG A 180 30.09 7.48 -5.27
N SER A 181 30.26 6.82 -4.11
CA SER A 181 31.48 6.92 -3.29
C SER A 181 32.41 5.71 -3.43
N GLY A 182 32.65 5.23 -4.65
CA GLY A 182 33.52 4.06 -4.89
C GLY A 182 34.08 4.01 -6.30
N GLY A 183 34.44 5.16 -6.86
CA GLY A 183 35.12 5.25 -8.14
C GLY A 183 36.33 6.18 -8.00
N ASN A 184 37.44 5.64 -7.51
CA ASN A 184 38.80 6.07 -7.76
C ASN A 184 39.64 4.85 -8.04
#